data_2c7e5d151d92d1a6bd6fcc497f627c54
#
_entry.id   2c7e5d151d92d1a6bd6fcc497f627c54
#
_cell.length_a   1.000
_cell.length_b   1.000
_cell.length_c   1.000
_cell.angle_alpha   90.00
_cell.angle_beta   90.00
_cell.angle_gamma   90.00
#
_symmetry.space_group_name_H-M   'P 1'
#
loop_
_entity.id
_entity.type
_entity.pdbx_description
1 polymer ?
#
loop_
_entity_poly.entity_id
_entity_poly.type
_entity_poly.pdbx_seq_one_letter_code
_entity_poly.pdbx_strand_id
1 'polypeptide(L)'
;MKKTLLTLMAFVLSFGVCFANPKANPDEGMWLPMFFKQLNHSTMQKMGLKLSAEQLYSINNSSLKDAIVQMGDFCTGEIVSDKGLMFTNHHCGYDAIVSQSTVEHDYLNNGFVSQSFEEELPIPGLYVSFLVRMADVTKEVLAENINTPENATEEQIQKNIGDLVVKYSEEGKYKVEVKPFFEGLEYYMFIYEVFNDVRLVFAPPASIGKYGGDTDNWMWPRHTGDFSVFRVYADKNNQPAEYSKDNVPYKPKHFLPISIKGVEKGDFTMIWGYPGSTERYMTSYEVSNTINISDPAVIKAGEALLPVMKKMMDTD
;
A
#
# COMPACT_ATOMS: atom_id res chain seq x y z
N MET A 1 -49.86 29.76 -34.78
CA MET A 1 -48.52 29.62 -35.31
C MET A 1 -47.39 30.10 -34.29
N LYS A 2 -47.44 31.30 -33.74
CA LYS A 2 -46.42 31.80 -32.80
C LYS A 2 -46.34 31.02 -31.49
N LYS A 3 -47.47 30.56 -30.92
CA LYS A 3 -47.46 29.75 -29.65
C LYS A 3 -46.93 28.35 -29.87
N THR A 4 -47.19 27.72 -31.00
CA THR A 4 -46.68 26.38 -31.34
C THR A 4 -45.17 26.40 -31.59
N LEU A 5 -44.65 27.50 -32.16
CA LEU A 5 -43.21 27.66 -32.38
C LEU A 5 -42.43 27.87 -31.08
N LEU A 6 -43.03 28.63 -30.12
CA LEU A 6 -42.42 28.81 -28.79
C LEU A 6 -42.35 27.49 -27.97
N THR A 7 -43.41 26.66 -28.07
CA THR A 7 -43.45 25.36 -27.37
C THR A 7 -42.46 24.38 -27.99
N LEU A 8 -42.29 24.39 -29.32
CA LEU A 8 -41.27 23.56 -29.98
C LEU A 8 -39.83 23.99 -29.63
N MET A 9 -39.58 25.30 -29.54
CA MET A 9 -38.31 25.87 -29.16
C MET A 9 -37.94 25.57 -27.67
N ALA A 10 -38.95 25.59 -26.77
CA ALA A 10 -38.77 25.20 -25.38
C ALA A 10 -38.49 23.69 -25.23
N PHE A 11 -39.11 22.85 -26.08
CA PHE A 11 -38.88 21.40 -26.08
C PHE A 11 -37.51 21.04 -26.68
N VAL A 12 -36.99 21.76 -27.65
CA VAL A 12 -35.64 21.60 -28.20
C VAL A 12 -34.57 22.08 -27.23
N LEU A 13 -34.86 23.15 -26.46
CA LEU A 13 -33.96 23.63 -25.41
C LEU A 13 -33.90 22.69 -24.16
N SER A 14 -35.00 21.98 -23.88
CA SER A 14 -34.99 20.99 -22.76
C SER A 14 -34.33 19.67 -23.14
N PHE A 15 -34.21 19.32 -24.42
CA PHE A 15 -33.45 18.15 -24.87
C PHE A 15 -31.94 18.40 -25.03
N GLY A 16 -31.52 19.67 -24.99
CA GLY A 16 -30.11 20.06 -25.18
C GLY A 16 -29.24 20.02 -23.94
N VAL A 17 -29.74 19.59 -22.79
CA VAL A 17 -28.98 19.58 -21.51
C VAL A 17 -28.76 18.16 -20.92
N CYS A 18 -28.97 17.13 -21.72
CA CYS A 18 -28.31 15.87 -21.47
C CYS A 18 -26.89 15.91 -22.08
N PHE A 19 -26.06 16.80 -21.59
CA PHE A 19 -24.62 16.55 -21.64
C PHE A 19 -24.40 15.30 -20.81
N ALA A 20 -24.27 14.15 -21.48
CA ALA A 20 -23.53 13.07 -20.93
C ALA A 20 -22.22 13.70 -20.40
N ASN A 21 -22.06 13.80 -19.09
CA ASN A 21 -20.74 14.05 -18.52
C ASN A 21 -19.80 13.10 -19.27
N PRO A 22 -18.78 13.61 -19.98
CA PRO A 22 -17.79 12.71 -20.51
C PRO A 22 -17.41 11.83 -19.31
N LYS A 23 -17.50 10.50 -19.46
CA LYS A 23 -16.97 9.60 -18.45
C LYS A 23 -15.56 10.11 -18.21
N ALA A 24 -15.33 10.75 -17.08
CA ALA A 24 -13.99 11.15 -16.71
C ALA A 24 -13.23 9.84 -16.68
N ASN A 25 -12.31 9.66 -17.61
CA ASN A 25 -11.41 8.53 -17.53
C ASN A 25 -10.70 8.65 -16.18
N PRO A 26 -10.55 7.56 -15.43
CA PRO A 26 -9.77 7.61 -14.20
C PRO A 26 -8.36 8.12 -14.53
N ASP A 27 -7.82 8.93 -13.64
CA ASP A 27 -6.46 9.40 -13.77
C ASP A 27 -5.49 8.22 -13.68
N GLU A 28 -4.56 8.17 -14.62
CA GLU A 28 -3.67 7.06 -14.84
C GLU A 28 -2.35 7.23 -14.08
N GLY A 29 -1.72 6.10 -13.75
CA GLY A 29 -0.34 6.01 -13.28
C GLY A 29 -0.19 5.85 -11.78
N MET A 30 1.00 5.40 -11.38
CA MET A 30 1.51 5.42 -10.02
C MET A 30 2.52 6.56 -9.91
N TRP A 31 2.21 7.54 -9.07
CA TRP A 31 3.01 8.74 -8.94
C TRP A 31 3.99 8.61 -7.78
N LEU A 32 5.29 8.76 -8.07
CA LEU A 32 6.33 8.71 -7.05
C LEU A 32 6.29 9.98 -6.18
N PRO A 33 6.20 9.85 -4.85
CA PRO A 33 6.09 11.00 -3.95
C PRO A 33 7.20 12.04 -4.09
N MET A 34 8.43 11.62 -4.36
CA MET A 34 9.56 12.53 -4.53
C MET A 34 9.41 13.51 -5.71
N PHE A 35 8.57 13.16 -6.69
CA PHE A 35 8.31 13.97 -7.88
C PHE A 35 7.04 14.82 -7.81
N PHE A 36 6.24 14.72 -6.77
CA PHE A 36 4.96 15.43 -6.67
C PHE A 36 5.09 16.92 -6.99
N LYS A 37 6.07 17.60 -6.38
CA LYS A 37 6.26 19.03 -6.59
C LYS A 37 6.50 19.40 -8.05
N GLN A 38 7.19 18.57 -8.79
CA GLN A 38 7.65 18.86 -10.15
C GLN A 38 6.65 18.39 -11.21
N LEU A 39 6.01 17.24 -11.00
CA LEU A 39 5.22 16.58 -12.04
C LEU A 39 3.72 16.61 -11.79
N ASN A 40 3.25 16.31 -10.57
CA ASN A 40 1.87 15.95 -10.34
C ASN A 40 1.07 16.97 -9.51
N HIS A 41 1.71 17.76 -8.65
CA HIS A 41 1.04 18.60 -7.65
C HIS A 41 0.03 19.58 -8.27
N SER A 42 0.36 20.23 -9.40
CA SER A 42 -0.55 21.14 -10.07
C SER A 42 -1.81 20.44 -10.62
N THR A 43 -1.66 19.20 -11.08
CA THR A 43 -2.79 18.36 -11.53
C THR A 43 -3.65 17.95 -10.34
N MET A 44 -3.04 17.48 -9.25
CA MET A 44 -3.75 17.14 -8.03
C MET A 44 -4.53 18.32 -7.45
N GLN A 45 -3.96 19.54 -7.49
CA GLN A 45 -4.65 20.76 -7.05
C GLN A 45 -5.87 21.09 -7.94
N LYS A 46 -5.79 20.90 -9.25
CA LYS A 46 -6.92 21.05 -10.16
C LYS A 46 -8.04 20.04 -9.88
N MET A 47 -7.68 18.86 -9.37
CA MET A 47 -8.62 17.83 -8.94
C MET A 47 -9.20 18.10 -7.55
N GLY A 48 -8.72 19.10 -6.82
CA GLY A 48 -9.25 19.51 -5.51
C GLY A 48 -8.31 19.29 -4.32
N LEU A 49 -7.08 18.81 -4.53
CA LEU A 49 -6.08 18.70 -3.45
C LEU A 49 -5.78 20.06 -2.85
N LYS A 50 -5.85 20.16 -1.52
CA LYS A 50 -5.55 21.39 -0.77
C LYS A 50 -4.18 21.38 -0.10
N LEU A 51 -3.53 20.22 -0.01
CA LEU A 51 -2.22 20.07 0.61
C LEU A 51 -1.12 20.59 -0.33
N SER A 52 -0.09 21.18 0.25
CA SER A 52 1.12 21.54 -0.49
C SER A 52 1.97 20.30 -0.81
N ALA A 53 2.88 20.41 -1.77
CA ALA A 53 3.80 19.32 -2.09
C ALA A 53 4.68 18.94 -0.88
N GLU A 54 5.09 19.91 -0.05
CA GLU A 54 5.86 19.68 1.19
C GLU A 54 5.04 18.94 2.25
N GLN A 55 3.72 19.20 2.34
CA GLN A 55 2.84 18.46 3.25
C GLN A 55 2.61 17.03 2.80
N LEU A 56 2.68 16.76 1.49
CA LEU A 56 2.61 15.41 0.95
C LEU A 56 3.92 14.66 1.21
N TYR A 57 5.03 15.21 0.74
CA TYR A 57 6.35 14.59 0.83
C TYR A 57 7.42 15.62 1.19
N SER A 58 8.08 15.43 2.32
CA SER A 58 9.25 16.20 2.74
C SER A 58 10.30 15.29 3.36
N ILE A 59 11.57 15.57 3.09
CA ILE A 59 12.70 14.91 3.75
C ILE A 59 13.01 15.60 5.07
N ASN A 60 12.82 16.91 5.12
CA ASN A 60 13.27 17.75 6.24
C ASN A 60 12.18 18.00 7.28
N ASN A 61 10.92 17.95 6.88
CA ASN A 61 9.77 18.24 7.72
C ASN A 61 8.83 17.04 7.81
N SER A 62 8.03 17.00 8.88
CA SER A 62 6.93 16.05 8.98
C SER A 62 5.96 16.25 7.81
N SER A 63 5.56 15.14 7.18
CA SER A 63 4.68 15.14 6.02
C SER A 63 3.83 13.86 5.99
N LEU A 64 2.91 13.78 5.03
CA LEU A 64 2.01 12.64 4.90
C LEU A 64 2.76 11.30 4.79
N LYS A 65 3.95 11.29 4.17
CA LYS A 65 4.79 10.09 4.05
C LYS A 65 5.14 9.45 5.40
N ASP A 66 5.22 10.24 6.47
CA ASP A 66 5.60 9.75 7.80
C ASP A 66 4.45 9.03 8.53
N ALA A 67 3.25 9.06 7.96
CA ALA A 67 2.09 8.33 8.45
C ALA A 67 1.79 7.07 7.65
N ILE A 68 2.41 6.88 6.49
CA ILE A 68 2.21 5.71 5.62
C ILE A 68 3.43 4.80 5.75
N VAL A 69 3.19 3.56 6.13
CA VAL A 69 4.24 2.61 6.45
C VAL A 69 4.13 1.34 5.63
N GLN A 70 5.27 0.70 5.40
CA GLN A 70 5.31 -0.64 4.85
C GLN A 70 5.26 -1.65 5.99
N MET A 71 4.30 -2.56 5.96
CA MET A 71 4.13 -3.63 6.93
C MET A 71 4.73 -4.91 6.37
N GLY A 72 5.82 -5.39 6.98
CA GLY A 72 6.46 -6.66 6.67
C GLY A 72 6.87 -6.86 5.21
N ASP A 73 7.17 -5.82 4.45
CA ASP A 73 7.51 -5.84 3.00
C ASP A 73 6.39 -6.33 2.07
N PHE A 74 5.19 -6.61 2.56
CA PHE A 74 4.10 -7.18 1.77
C PHE A 74 2.83 -6.34 1.77
N CYS A 75 2.64 -5.44 2.74
CA CYS A 75 1.45 -4.61 2.84
C CYS A 75 1.75 -3.16 3.18
N THR A 76 0.72 -2.33 3.10
CA THR A 76 0.72 -0.94 3.57
C THR A 76 -0.09 -0.83 4.85
N GLY A 77 0.38 -0.02 5.79
CA GLY A 77 -0.37 0.43 6.93
C GLY A 77 -0.39 1.95 7.02
N GLU A 78 -1.38 2.51 7.71
CA GLU A 78 -1.47 3.93 8.00
C GLU A 78 -1.53 4.19 9.50
N ILE A 79 -0.68 5.09 9.97
CA ILE A 79 -0.67 5.52 11.36
C ILE A 79 -1.79 6.55 11.57
N VAL A 80 -2.71 6.26 12.50
CA VAL A 80 -3.94 7.05 12.70
C VAL A 80 -4.04 7.69 14.08
N SER A 81 -3.01 7.56 14.92
CA SER A 81 -2.96 8.22 16.23
C SER A 81 -1.57 8.65 16.63
N ASP A 82 -1.49 9.54 17.61
CA ASP A 82 -0.26 9.99 18.26
C ASP A 82 0.41 8.92 19.16
N LYS A 83 -0.20 7.73 19.24
CA LYS A 83 0.28 6.55 19.99
C LYS A 83 0.50 5.35 19.09
N GLY A 84 0.93 5.57 17.85
CA GLY A 84 1.34 4.51 16.94
C GLY A 84 0.26 3.53 16.51
N LEU A 85 -1.05 3.86 16.68
CA LEU A 85 -2.13 3.01 16.19
C LEU A 85 -2.08 2.97 14.66
N MET A 86 -2.08 1.78 14.10
CA MET A 86 -1.95 1.53 12.67
C MET A 86 -3.15 0.74 12.15
N PHE A 87 -3.76 1.22 11.06
CA PHE A 87 -4.75 0.48 10.31
C PHE A 87 -4.09 -0.20 9.11
N THR A 88 -4.62 -1.37 8.76
CA THR A 88 -4.28 -2.11 7.53
C THR A 88 -5.44 -3.04 7.17
N ASN A 89 -5.32 -3.78 6.06
CA ASN A 89 -6.31 -4.76 5.67
C ASN A 89 -6.33 -5.99 6.60
N HIS A 90 -7.47 -6.67 6.68
CA HIS A 90 -7.59 -7.95 7.39
C HIS A 90 -6.71 -9.02 6.73
N HIS A 91 -6.71 -9.09 5.40
CA HIS A 91 -5.87 -10.05 4.69
C HIS A 91 -4.36 -9.79 4.90
N CYS A 92 -3.95 -8.54 5.15
CA CYS A 92 -2.58 -8.21 5.53
C CYS A 92 -2.23 -8.68 6.96
N GLY A 93 -3.21 -8.62 7.88
CA GLY A 93 -3.07 -9.10 9.24
C GLY A 93 -3.33 -10.60 9.42
N TYR A 94 -3.72 -11.32 8.36
CA TYR A 94 -4.23 -12.68 8.46
C TYR A 94 -3.28 -13.63 9.20
N ASP A 95 -2.03 -13.72 8.76
CA ASP A 95 -1.04 -14.62 9.37
C ASP A 95 -0.72 -14.23 10.82
N ALA A 96 -0.71 -12.92 11.11
CA ALA A 96 -0.55 -12.42 12.48
C ALA A 96 -1.71 -12.86 13.37
N ILE A 97 -2.96 -12.75 12.88
CA ILE A 97 -4.17 -13.18 13.61
C ILE A 97 -4.15 -14.70 13.83
N VAL A 98 -3.84 -15.47 12.79
CA VAL A 98 -3.74 -16.93 12.85
C VAL A 98 -2.66 -17.35 13.86
N SER A 99 -1.49 -16.72 13.85
CA SER A 99 -0.39 -17.04 14.77
C SER A 99 -0.73 -16.85 16.25
N GLN A 100 -1.71 -16.02 16.55
CA GLN A 100 -2.22 -15.77 17.90
C GLN A 100 -3.46 -16.61 18.25
N SER A 101 -4.07 -17.27 17.26
CA SER A 101 -5.26 -18.10 17.46
C SER A 101 -4.89 -19.46 18.02
N THR A 102 -5.69 -19.95 18.96
CA THR A 102 -5.63 -21.32 19.51
C THR A 102 -7.02 -21.93 19.47
N VAL A 103 -7.13 -23.21 19.83
CA VAL A 103 -8.44 -23.89 19.93
C VAL A 103 -9.35 -23.21 20.99
N GLU A 104 -8.75 -22.71 22.08
CA GLU A 104 -9.47 -22.00 23.15
C GLU A 104 -9.75 -20.55 22.81
N HIS A 105 -8.92 -19.94 21.97
CA HIS A 105 -8.97 -18.53 21.58
C HIS A 105 -8.87 -18.40 20.07
N ASP A 106 -9.94 -18.72 19.36
CA ASP A 106 -10.01 -18.63 17.91
C ASP A 106 -10.26 -17.16 17.48
N TYR A 107 -9.20 -16.36 17.49
CA TYR A 107 -9.28 -14.96 17.13
C TYR A 107 -9.58 -14.74 15.63
N LEU A 108 -9.25 -15.70 14.78
CA LEU A 108 -9.58 -15.61 13.37
C LEU A 108 -11.10 -15.65 13.14
N ASN A 109 -11.80 -16.59 13.75
CA ASN A 109 -13.23 -16.77 13.54
C ASN A 109 -14.10 -15.92 14.46
N ASN A 110 -13.62 -15.61 15.67
CA ASN A 110 -14.38 -14.87 16.68
C ASN A 110 -14.00 -13.39 16.76
N GLY A 111 -12.90 -12.98 16.13
CA GLY A 111 -12.32 -11.66 16.25
C GLY A 111 -11.52 -11.47 17.55
N PHE A 112 -10.82 -10.36 17.62
CA PHE A 112 -10.02 -9.95 18.78
C PHE A 112 -10.18 -8.45 19.03
N VAL A 113 -10.22 -8.04 20.30
CA VAL A 113 -10.12 -6.64 20.72
C VAL A 113 -9.40 -6.55 22.06
N SER A 114 -8.32 -5.79 22.12
CA SER A 114 -7.66 -5.42 23.36
C SER A 114 -8.42 -4.28 24.06
N GLN A 115 -8.52 -4.34 25.37
CA GLN A 115 -9.13 -3.27 26.19
C GLN A 115 -8.08 -2.35 26.80
N SER A 116 -6.82 -2.75 26.79
CA SER A 116 -5.69 -1.99 27.30
C SER A 116 -4.42 -2.27 26.52
N PHE A 117 -3.36 -1.48 26.72
CA PHE A 117 -2.06 -1.71 26.08
C PHE A 117 -1.40 -3.04 26.50
N GLU A 118 -1.68 -3.49 27.70
CA GLU A 118 -1.17 -4.73 28.27
C GLU A 118 -1.78 -5.98 27.61
N GLU A 119 -2.98 -5.84 27.05
CA GLU A 119 -3.71 -6.92 26.36
C GLU A 119 -3.36 -6.99 24.86
N GLU A 120 -2.66 -6.00 24.33
CA GLU A 120 -2.23 -6.02 22.93
C GLU A 120 -1.23 -7.15 22.68
N LEU A 121 -1.49 -7.97 21.66
CA LEU A 121 -0.74 -9.20 21.40
C LEU A 121 0.49 -8.92 20.53
N PRO A 122 1.72 -9.12 21.04
CA PRO A 122 2.92 -8.96 20.24
C PRO A 122 2.99 -10.02 19.14
N ILE A 123 3.36 -9.61 17.94
CA ILE A 123 3.48 -10.48 16.77
C ILE A 123 4.95 -10.71 16.44
N PRO A 124 5.52 -11.87 16.83
CA PRO A 124 6.92 -12.17 16.56
C PRO A 124 7.24 -12.15 15.06
N GLY A 125 8.31 -11.45 14.69
CA GLY A 125 8.78 -11.36 13.30
C GLY A 125 8.03 -10.35 12.43
N LEU A 126 6.94 -9.75 12.91
CA LEU A 126 6.29 -8.65 12.22
C LEU A 126 7.02 -7.34 12.52
N TYR A 127 7.30 -6.57 11.48
CA TYR A 127 7.91 -5.26 11.59
C TYR A 127 7.22 -4.24 10.70
N VAL A 128 7.47 -2.97 10.99
CA VAL A 128 6.93 -1.84 10.24
C VAL A 128 8.07 -0.90 9.85
N SER A 129 8.11 -0.53 8.57
CA SER A 129 9.14 0.32 7.99
C SER A 129 8.58 1.71 7.66
N PHE A 130 9.17 2.74 8.26
CA PHE A 130 8.85 4.14 7.99
C PHE A 130 9.83 4.70 6.97
N LEU A 131 9.34 5.24 5.87
CA LEU A 131 10.16 5.84 4.84
C LEU A 131 10.83 7.14 5.35
N VAL A 132 12.15 7.10 5.49
CA VAL A 132 12.96 8.28 5.83
C VAL A 132 13.11 9.17 4.61
N ARG A 133 13.61 8.59 3.50
CA ARG A 133 13.77 9.31 2.23
C ARG A 133 13.87 8.37 1.03
N MET A 134 13.59 8.91 -0.15
CA MET A 134 13.92 8.34 -1.44
C MET A 134 15.03 9.16 -2.11
N ALA A 135 15.85 8.53 -2.94
CA ALA A 135 16.87 9.20 -3.76
C ALA A 135 17.03 8.49 -5.11
N ASP A 136 17.20 9.28 -6.16
CA ASP A 136 17.66 8.76 -7.45
C ASP A 136 19.15 8.41 -7.32
N VAL A 137 19.48 7.16 -7.59
CA VAL A 137 20.85 6.61 -7.54
C VAL A 137 21.24 5.96 -8.86
N THR A 138 20.56 6.33 -9.93
CA THR A 138 20.79 5.77 -11.28
C THR A 138 22.24 5.91 -11.71
N LYS A 139 22.85 7.07 -11.45
CA LYS A 139 24.28 7.32 -11.79
C LYS A 139 25.23 6.41 -11.03
N GLU A 140 24.95 6.21 -9.75
CA GLU A 140 25.77 5.37 -8.87
C GLU A 140 25.64 3.89 -9.27
N VAL A 141 24.45 3.45 -9.64
CA VAL A 141 24.19 2.06 -10.01
C VAL A 141 24.74 1.75 -11.42
N LEU A 142 24.42 2.55 -12.42
CA LEU A 142 24.83 2.33 -13.80
C LEU A 142 26.29 2.76 -14.07
N ALA A 143 26.82 3.70 -13.27
CA ALA A 143 28.18 4.22 -13.38
C ALA A 143 28.55 4.65 -14.82
N GLU A 144 29.54 4.01 -15.43
CA GLU A 144 29.97 4.30 -16.81
C GLU A 144 28.91 3.98 -17.87
N ASN A 145 27.94 3.12 -17.55
CA ASN A 145 26.86 2.71 -18.45
C ASN A 145 25.62 3.61 -18.37
N ILE A 146 25.70 4.79 -17.78
CA ILE A 146 24.53 5.69 -17.60
C ILE A 146 23.83 6.05 -18.92
N ASN A 147 24.56 6.14 -20.02
CA ASN A 147 24.00 6.47 -21.34
C ASN A 147 23.66 5.22 -22.19
N THR A 148 24.02 4.05 -21.72
CA THR A 148 23.86 2.74 -22.39
C THR A 148 23.50 1.68 -21.33
N PRO A 149 22.34 1.81 -20.63
CA PRO A 149 21.98 0.92 -19.52
C PRO A 149 21.98 -0.56 -19.92
N GLU A 150 21.64 -0.87 -21.17
CA GLU A 150 21.62 -2.21 -21.73
C GLU A 150 23.01 -2.90 -21.78
N ASN A 151 24.10 -2.11 -21.65
CA ASN A 151 25.45 -2.64 -21.58
C ASN A 151 25.95 -2.91 -20.16
N ALA A 152 25.18 -2.48 -19.12
CA ALA A 152 25.53 -2.78 -17.75
C ALA A 152 25.31 -4.27 -17.46
N THR A 153 26.32 -4.91 -16.87
CA THR A 153 26.16 -6.31 -16.46
C THR A 153 25.45 -6.40 -15.13
N GLU A 154 24.68 -7.48 -14.91
CA GLU A 154 24.01 -7.75 -13.65
C GLU A 154 24.99 -7.75 -12.47
N GLU A 155 26.19 -8.30 -12.66
CA GLU A 155 27.23 -8.32 -11.61
C GLU A 155 27.67 -6.90 -11.19
N GLN A 156 27.85 -5.99 -12.15
CA GLN A 156 28.20 -4.59 -11.87
C GLN A 156 27.07 -3.88 -11.14
N ILE A 157 25.82 -4.07 -11.62
CA ILE A 157 24.61 -3.49 -11.01
C ILE A 157 24.50 -3.97 -9.55
N GLN A 158 24.54 -5.26 -9.29
CA GLN A 158 24.40 -5.82 -7.95
C GLN A 158 25.54 -5.39 -7.02
N LYS A 159 26.78 -5.32 -7.52
CA LYS A 159 27.91 -4.79 -6.75
C LYS A 159 27.67 -3.34 -6.33
N ASN A 160 27.30 -2.46 -7.27
CA ASN A 160 27.07 -1.05 -7.00
C ASN A 160 25.89 -0.84 -6.04
N ILE A 161 24.82 -1.63 -6.19
CA ILE A 161 23.70 -1.65 -5.23
C ILE A 161 24.19 -2.05 -3.85
N GLY A 162 24.98 -3.13 -3.72
CA GLY A 162 25.55 -3.59 -2.46
C GLY A 162 26.39 -2.50 -1.76
N ASP A 163 27.22 -1.80 -2.52
CA ASP A 163 28.04 -0.70 -1.99
C ASP A 163 27.17 0.46 -1.46
N LEU A 164 26.06 0.78 -2.14
CA LEU A 164 25.08 1.77 -1.68
C LEU A 164 24.36 1.33 -0.42
N VAL A 165 23.92 0.07 -0.36
CA VAL A 165 23.25 -0.49 0.83
C VAL A 165 24.17 -0.40 2.05
N VAL A 166 25.43 -0.84 1.93
CA VAL A 166 26.40 -0.74 3.03
C VAL A 166 26.62 0.70 3.45
N LYS A 167 26.80 1.61 2.49
CA LYS A 167 27.04 3.04 2.76
C LYS A 167 25.92 3.73 3.52
N TYR A 168 24.66 3.43 3.16
CA TYR A 168 23.50 4.16 3.66
C TYR A 168 22.75 3.43 4.78
N SER A 169 23.10 2.18 5.11
CA SER A 169 22.53 1.45 6.25
C SER A 169 22.97 2.01 7.60
N GLU A 170 24.03 2.81 7.66
CA GLU A 170 24.59 3.38 8.90
C GLU A 170 24.78 2.28 9.98
N GLU A 171 25.58 1.26 9.65
CA GLU A 171 25.85 0.12 10.53
C GLU A 171 24.60 -0.69 10.94
N GLY A 172 23.58 -0.70 10.09
CA GLY A 172 22.34 -1.45 10.33
C GLY A 172 21.23 -0.64 11.02
N LYS A 173 21.45 0.65 11.24
CA LYS A 173 20.41 1.55 11.78
C LYS A 173 19.22 1.69 10.84
N TYR A 174 19.47 1.68 9.54
CA TYR A 174 18.45 1.80 8.52
C TYR A 174 18.40 0.56 7.62
N LYS A 175 17.20 0.19 7.21
CA LYS A 175 16.99 -0.71 6.07
C LYS A 175 17.09 0.12 4.79
N VAL A 176 17.91 -0.36 3.85
CA VAL A 176 18.14 0.30 2.57
C VAL A 176 17.79 -0.65 1.45
N GLU A 177 16.94 -0.19 0.53
CA GLU A 177 16.56 -0.91 -0.68
C GLU A 177 16.86 -0.07 -1.90
N VAL A 178 17.40 -0.69 -2.96
CA VAL A 178 17.55 -0.06 -4.27
C VAL A 178 16.71 -0.85 -5.26
N LYS A 179 15.77 -0.18 -5.92
CA LYS A 179 14.82 -0.82 -6.84
C LYS A 179 15.00 -0.28 -8.25
N PRO A 180 14.99 -1.16 -9.27
CA PRO A 180 14.93 -0.75 -10.66
C PRO A 180 13.54 -0.20 -11.02
N PHE A 181 13.51 0.83 -11.82
CA PHE A 181 12.33 1.41 -12.43
C PHE A 181 12.52 1.45 -13.95
N PHE A 182 11.40 1.46 -14.69
CA PHE A 182 11.41 1.53 -16.15
C PHE A 182 12.35 0.49 -16.80
N GLU A 183 12.17 -0.78 -16.41
CA GLU A 183 12.98 -1.91 -16.90
C GLU A 183 14.49 -1.73 -16.66
N GLY A 184 14.88 -1.07 -15.55
CA GLY A 184 16.29 -0.86 -15.20
C GLY A 184 16.95 0.36 -15.86
N LEU A 185 16.15 1.26 -16.45
CA LEU A 185 16.65 2.54 -16.96
C LEU A 185 16.94 3.53 -15.82
N GLU A 186 16.26 3.40 -14.71
CA GLU A 186 16.44 4.24 -13.53
C GLU A 186 16.46 3.39 -12.25
N TYR A 187 17.19 3.85 -11.24
CA TYR A 187 17.31 3.18 -9.94
C TYR A 187 17.04 4.17 -8.82
N TYR A 188 16.11 3.77 -7.92
CA TYR A 188 15.75 4.57 -6.75
C TYR A 188 16.11 3.84 -5.47
N MET A 189 16.76 4.57 -4.56
CA MET A 189 17.10 4.11 -3.22
C MET A 189 16.03 4.56 -2.24
N PHE A 190 15.60 3.63 -1.39
CA PHE A 190 14.66 3.85 -0.29
C PHE A 190 15.36 3.57 1.02
N ILE A 191 15.28 4.48 1.95
CA ILE A 191 15.86 4.35 3.29
C ILE A 191 14.72 4.34 4.31
N TYR A 192 14.69 3.30 5.14
CA TYR A 192 13.63 3.08 6.12
C TYR A 192 14.19 2.99 7.55
N GLU A 193 13.43 3.52 8.50
CA GLU A 193 13.55 3.23 9.92
C GLU A 193 12.59 2.08 10.25
N VAL A 194 13.07 1.01 10.91
CA VAL A 194 12.32 -0.25 11.09
C VAL A 194 12.01 -0.47 12.56
N PHE A 195 10.73 -0.70 12.87
CA PHE A 195 10.26 -1.02 14.22
C PHE A 195 9.81 -2.48 14.28
N ASN A 196 10.37 -3.24 15.21
CA ASN A 196 10.17 -4.69 15.35
C ASN A 196 9.14 -5.09 16.43
N ASP A 197 8.71 -4.16 17.30
CA ASP A 197 7.63 -4.41 18.25
C ASP A 197 6.31 -3.91 17.68
N VAL A 198 5.58 -4.81 17.04
CA VAL A 198 4.25 -4.56 16.47
C VAL A 198 3.26 -5.49 17.14
N ARG A 199 2.14 -4.93 17.63
CA ARG A 199 1.15 -5.68 18.40
C ARG A 199 -0.23 -5.59 17.77
N LEU A 200 -0.97 -6.70 17.80
CA LEU A 200 -2.36 -6.76 17.36
C LEU A 200 -3.25 -6.09 18.41
N VAL A 201 -4.07 -5.14 17.96
CA VAL A 201 -5.01 -4.37 18.79
C VAL A 201 -6.45 -4.82 18.55
N PHE A 202 -6.79 -5.03 17.27
CA PHE A 202 -8.12 -5.43 16.86
C PHE A 202 -8.09 -6.22 15.55
N ALA A 203 -8.92 -7.25 15.50
CA ALA A 203 -9.26 -7.94 14.26
C ALA A 203 -10.75 -8.26 14.26
N PRO A 204 -11.52 -7.95 13.20
CA PRO A 204 -12.87 -8.45 13.08
C PRO A 204 -12.85 -9.98 12.86
N PRO A 205 -13.93 -10.69 13.18
CA PRO A 205 -14.04 -12.10 12.79
C PRO A 205 -13.95 -12.26 11.27
N ALA A 206 -13.43 -13.39 10.81
CA ALA A 206 -13.24 -13.67 9.37
C ALA A 206 -14.55 -13.53 8.56
N SER A 207 -15.70 -13.78 9.19
CA SER A 207 -17.03 -13.54 8.59
C SER A 207 -17.28 -12.07 8.20
N ILE A 208 -16.52 -11.13 8.75
CA ILE A 208 -16.52 -9.71 8.38
C ILE A 208 -15.27 -9.40 7.56
N GLY A 209 -14.09 -9.76 8.06
CA GLY A 209 -12.79 -9.43 7.47
C GLY A 209 -12.56 -10.07 6.10
N LYS A 210 -13.17 -11.22 5.84
CA LYS A 210 -13.14 -11.93 4.55
C LYS A 210 -14.55 -12.23 4.03
N TYR A 211 -15.51 -11.33 4.27
CA TYR A 211 -16.89 -11.49 3.78
C TYR A 211 -16.92 -11.59 2.25
N GLY A 212 -17.64 -12.60 1.72
CA GLY A 212 -17.74 -12.86 0.28
C GLY A 212 -16.55 -13.63 -0.31
N GLY A 213 -15.51 -13.88 0.51
CA GLY A 213 -14.33 -14.66 0.12
C GLY A 213 -13.59 -14.05 -1.07
N ASP A 214 -12.92 -14.89 -1.84
CA ASP A 214 -12.10 -14.44 -2.97
C ASP A 214 -12.94 -13.91 -4.14
N THR A 215 -14.18 -14.41 -4.30
CA THR A 215 -15.09 -13.97 -5.36
C THR A 215 -15.41 -12.49 -5.24
N ASP A 216 -15.80 -12.03 -4.06
CA ASP A 216 -16.16 -10.62 -3.82
C ASP A 216 -14.93 -9.70 -3.82
N ASN A 217 -13.73 -10.25 -3.59
CA ASN A 217 -12.50 -9.47 -3.63
C ASN A 217 -12.19 -8.87 -5.01
N TRP A 218 -12.74 -9.45 -6.07
CA TRP A 218 -12.56 -9.02 -7.47
C TRP A 218 -13.79 -8.32 -8.06
N MET A 219 -14.84 -8.12 -7.26
CA MET A 219 -16.10 -7.56 -7.72
C MET A 219 -16.43 -6.23 -7.06
N TRP A 220 -17.27 -5.45 -7.74
CA TRP A 220 -17.86 -4.23 -7.22
C TRP A 220 -19.40 -4.36 -7.28
N PRO A 221 -20.15 -3.92 -6.26
CA PRO A 221 -19.69 -3.33 -4.99
C PRO A 221 -19.13 -4.37 -4.01
N ARG A 222 -18.24 -3.93 -3.11
CA ARG A 222 -17.69 -4.75 -2.03
C ARG A 222 -18.43 -4.48 -0.73
N HIS A 223 -18.61 -5.55 0.06
CA HIS A 223 -19.29 -5.52 1.37
C HIS A 223 -18.41 -6.06 2.49
N THR A 224 -17.19 -6.48 2.19
CA THR A 224 -16.25 -6.97 3.20
C THR A 224 -15.74 -5.84 4.09
N GLY A 225 -15.57 -6.12 5.39
CA GLY A 225 -14.87 -5.26 6.34
C GLY A 225 -13.40 -5.66 6.43
N ASP A 226 -12.66 -5.58 5.32
CA ASP A 226 -11.28 -6.01 5.19
C ASP A 226 -10.33 -5.02 5.88
N PHE A 227 -10.32 -5.05 7.23
CA PHE A 227 -9.41 -4.24 8.03
C PHE A 227 -8.94 -4.99 9.28
N SER A 228 -7.78 -4.62 9.78
CA SER A 228 -7.23 -4.99 11.08
C SER A 228 -6.45 -3.83 11.67
N VAL A 229 -6.24 -3.86 12.97
CA VAL A 229 -5.61 -2.77 13.70
C VAL A 229 -4.43 -3.30 14.50
N PHE A 230 -3.30 -2.66 14.33
CA PHE A 230 -2.06 -2.93 15.06
C PHE A 230 -1.59 -1.66 15.78
N ARG A 231 -0.57 -1.81 16.61
CA ARG A 231 0.16 -0.69 17.20
C ARG A 231 1.65 -0.91 17.10
N VAL A 232 2.36 0.13 16.73
CA VAL A 232 3.81 0.17 16.75
C VAL A 232 4.28 0.61 18.13
N TYR A 233 5.27 -0.10 18.66
CA TYR A 233 5.92 0.19 19.93
C TYR A 233 7.38 0.57 19.73
N ALA A 234 7.91 1.35 20.65
CA ALA A 234 9.28 1.84 20.66
C ALA A 234 9.87 1.72 22.08
N ASP A 235 11.17 1.91 22.23
CA ASP A 235 11.78 2.06 23.53
C ASP A 235 11.32 3.36 24.24
N LYS A 236 11.75 3.56 25.48
CA LYS A 236 11.40 4.75 26.28
C LYS A 236 11.91 6.07 25.69
N ASN A 237 12.85 6.00 24.75
CA ASN A 237 13.40 7.15 24.02
C ASN A 237 12.74 7.35 22.64
N ASN A 238 11.67 6.58 22.37
CA ASN A 238 10.96 6.59 21.09
C ASN A 238 11.83 6.10 19.91
N GLN A 239 12.79 5.18 20.18
CA GLN A 239 13.65 4.58 19.16
C GLN A 239 13.20 3.17 18.83
N PRO A 240 13.48 2.69 17.61
CA PRO A 240 13.26 1.28 17.25
C PRO A 240 13.87 0.32 18.26
N ALA A 241 13.11 -0.71 18.62
CA ALA A 241 13.55 -1.73 19.55
C ALA A 241 12.92 -3.08 19.23
N GLU A 242 13.58 -4.16 19.66
CA GLU A 242 12.99 -5.48 19.73
C GLU A 242 11.87 -5.51 20.78
N TYR A 243 10.99 -6.51 20.69
CA TYR A 243 9.90 -6.64 21.65
C TYR A 243 10.41 -6.63 23.10
N SER A 244 9.80 -5.79 23.91
CA SER A 244 9.98 -5.74 25.36
C SER A 244 8.68 -5.31 26.04
N LYS A 245 8.43 -5.87 27.24
CA LYS A 245 7.31 -5.41 28.09
C LYS A 245 7.47 -3.95 28.54
N ASP A 246 8.70 -3.44 28.53
CA ASP A 246 9.00 -2.06 28.89
C ASP A 246 8.83 -1.05 27.76
N ASN A 247 8.60 -1.53 26.53
CA ASN A 247 8.36 -0.66 25.39
C ASN A 247 7.02 0.09 25.55
N VAL A 248 6.99 1.27 24.98
CA VAL A 248 5.85 2.18 25.02
C VAL A 248 5.28 2.38 23.61
N PRO A 249 3.99 2.77 23.46
CA PRO A 249 3.45 3.12 22.17
C PRO A 249 4.30 4.18 21.46
N TYR A 250 4.66 3.90 20.22
CA TYR A 250 5.46 4.79 19.39
C TYR A 250 4.77 6.14 19.19
N LYS A 251 5.51 7.23 19.31
CA LYS A 251 5.06 8.60 18.99
C LYS A 251 5.49 8.96 17.57
N PRO A 252 4.61 8.88 16.57
CA PRO A 252 4.96 9.10 15.17
C PRO A 252 5.26 10.58 14.90
N LYS A 253 6.06 10.84 13.86
CA LYS A 253 6.31 12.21 13.36
C LYS A 253 5.04 12.82 12.75
N HIS A 254 4.19 11.98 12.18
CA HIS A 254 2.90 12.33 11.60
C HIS A 254 1.90 11.18 11.77
N PHE A 255 0.63 11.51 11.85
CA PHE A 255 -0.46 10.54 11.78
C PHE A 255 -1.66 11.14 11.04
N LEU A 256 -2.50 10.29 10.48
CA LEU A 256 -3.70 10.69 9.73
C LEU A 256 -4.88 10.82 10.69
N PRO A 257 -5.51 11.98 10.80
CA PRO A 257 -6.77 12.10 11.53
C PRO A 257 -7.89 11.37 10.75
N ILE A 258 -8.70 10.58 11.46
CA ILE A 258 -9.84 9.89 10.88
C ILE A 258 -11.00 10.87 10.70
N SER A 259 -11.47 11.03 9.46
CA SER A 259 -12.66 11.83 9.16
C SER A 259 -13.91 10.95 9.14
N ILE A 260 -14.90 11.30 9.95
CA ILE A 260 -16.23 10.67 9.93
C ILE A 260 -17.22 11.42 9.02
N LYS A 261 -16.77 12.50 8.37
CA LYS A 261 -17.62 13.28 7.45
C LYS A 261 -17.98 12.49 6.17
N GLY A 262 -17.13 11.56 5.77
CA GLY A 262 -17.24 10.86 4.49
C GLY A 262 -16.71 11.70 3.33
N VAL A 263 -17.00 11.25 2.12
CA VAL A 263 -16.64 11.90 0.85
C VAL A 263 -17.86 12.02 -0.05
N GLU A 264 -17.88 13.04 -0.91
CA GLU A 264 -18.94 13.28 -1.87
C GLU A 264 -18.39 13.22 -3.29
N LYS A 265 -19.27 13.10 -4.29
CA LYS A 265 -18.87 13.10 -5.70
C LYS A 265 -18.21 14.45 -6.05
N GLY A 266 -16.97 14.38 -6.51
CA GLY A 266 -16.16 15.54 -6.85
C GLY A 266 -15.14 15.94 -5.80
N ASP A 267 -15.15 15.30 -4.64
CA ASP A 267 -14.08 15.45 -3.66
C ASP A 267 -12.77 14.81 -4.18
N PHE A 268 -11.66 15.42 -3.85
CA PHE A 268 -10.35 14.82 -4.14
C PHE A 268 -10.10 13.65 -3.20
N THR A 269 -9.77 12.50 -3.78
CA THR A 269 -9.35 11.30 -3.07
C THR A 269 -8.08 10.76 -3.69
N MET A 270 -7.25 10.12 -2.90
CA MET A 270 -6.05 9.41 -3.38
C MET A 270 -5.79 8.16 -2.56
N ILE A 271 -5.11 7.19 -3.17
CA ILE A 271 -4.56 6.02 -2.50
C ILE A 271 -3.06 6.28 -2.36
N TRP A 272 -2.53 6.02 -1.17
CA TRP A 272 -1.10 6.11 -0.88
C TRP A 272 -0.63 4.82 -0.24
N GLY A 273 0.53 4.32 -0.69
CA GLY A 273 1.09 3.10 -0.09
C GLY A 273 2.21 2.49 -0.90
N TYR A 274 2.44 1.23 -0.60
CA TYR A 274 3.46 0.37 -1.20
C TYR A 274 2.75 -0.71 -2.02
N PRO A 275 2.42 -0.43 -3.28
CA PRO A 275 1.73 -1.40 -4.14
C PRO A 275 2.65 -2.58 -4.46
N GLY A 276 2.04 -3.72 -4.78
CA GLY A 276 2.76 -4.86 -5.32
C GLY A 276 3.22 -4.62 -6.76
N SER A 277 2.92 -5.52 -7.67
CA SER A 277 3.20 -5.37 -9.10
C SER A 277 1.93 -5.11 -9.89
N THR A 278 2.04 -4.34 -10.97
CA THR A 278 1.00 -4.19 -11.99
C THR A 278 1.61 -4.28 -13.38
N GLU A 279 0.87 -4.84 -14.32
CA GLU A 279 1.27 -4.98 -15.72
C GLU A 279 0.32 -4.17 -16.60
N ARG A 280 0.45 -2.85 -16.54
CA ARG A 280 -0.53 -1.93 -17.16
C ARG A 280 -0.36 -1.76 -18.67
N TYR A 281 0.84 -1.92 -19.19
CA TYR A 281 1.20 -1.59 -20.55
C TYR A 281 1.74 -2.79 -21.33
N MET A 282 1.13 -3.95 -21.08
CA MET A 282 1.46 -5.18 -21.80
C MET A 282 1.19 -5.05 -23.30
N THR A 283 2.07 -5.60 -24.11
CA THR A 283 1.81 -5.77 -25.56
C THR A 283 0.74 -6.84 -25.78
N SER A 284 0.09 -6.84 -26.95
CA SER A 284 -0.89 -7.87 -27.30
C SER A 284 -0.29 -9.29 -27.31
N TYR A 285 1.01 -9.43 -27.54
CA TYR A 285 1.72 -10.70 -27.49
C TYR A 285 1.87 -11.20 -26.05
N GLU A 286 2.22 -10.34 -25.12
CA GLU A 286 2.31 -10.66 -23.69
C GLU A 286 0.94 -11.04 -23.13
N VAL A 287 -0.11 -10.27 -23.43
CA VAL A 287 -1.50 -10.60 -23.05
C VAL A 287 -1.90 -11.97 -23.59
N SER A 288 -1.57 -12.26 -24.87
CA SER A 288 -1.86 -13.55 -25.48
C SER A 288 -1.10 -14.71 -24.83
N ASN A 289 0.16 -14.49 -24.43
CA ASN A 289 0.96 -15.47 -23.70
C ASN A 289 0.37 -15.73 -22.31
N THR A 290 -0.02 -14.69 -21.58
CA THR A 290 -0.64 -14.80 -20.26
C THR A 290 -1.91 -15.64 -20.34
N ILE A 291 -2.85 -15.28 -21.22
CA ILE A 291 -4.17 -15.93 -21.31
C ILE A 291 -4.05 -17.39 -21.83
N ASN A 292 -3.16 -17.65 -22.80
CA ASN A 292 -3.14 -18.95 -23.48
C ASN A 292 -2.10 -19.92 -22.92
N ILE A 293 -1.11 -19.46 -22.15
CA ILE A 293 0.00 -20.30 -21.67
C ILE A 293 0.15 -20.19 -20.15
N SER A 294 0.40 -18.99 -19.61
CA SER A 294 0.75 -18.82 -18.20
C SER A 294 -0.42 -19.15 -17.28
N ASP A 295 -1.58 -18.52 -17.48
CA ASP A 295 -2.76 -18.73 -16.64
C ASP A 295 -3.27 -20.18 -16.69
N PRO A 296 -3.41 -20.84 -17.87
CA PRO A 296 -3.77 -22.24 -17.93
C PRO A 296 -2.78 -23.17 -17.22
N ALA A 297 -1.48 -22.86 -17.26
CA ALA A 297 -0.46 -23.64 -16.55
C ALA A 297 -0.61 -23.53 -15.02
N VAL A 298 -0.84 -22.31 -14.52
CA VAL A 298 -1.08 -22.04 -13.08
C VAL A 298 -2.37 -22.72 -12.62
N ILE A 299 -3.46 -22.59 -13.38
CA ILE A 299 -4.74 -23.23 -13.07
C ILE A 299 -4.56 -24.75 -12.97
N LYS A 300 -3.92 -25.38 -13.97
CA LYS A 300 -3.68 -26.82 -13.98
C LYS A 300 -2.81 -27.30 -12.80
N ALA A 301 -1.79 -26.52 -12.42
CA ALA A 301 -1.00 -26.80 -11.24
C ALA A 301 -1.82 -26.70 -9.95
N GLY A 302 -2.69 -25.67 -9.84
CA GLY A 302 -3.62 -25.51 -8.73
C GLY A 302 -4.64 -26.64 -8.63
N GLU A 303 -5.24 -27.07 -9.73
CA GLU A 303 -6.16 -28.21 -9.79
C GLU A 303 -5.53 -29.53 -9.31
N ALA A 304 -4.24 -29.69 -9.51
CA ALA A 304 -3.51 -30.86 -9.03
C ALA A 304 -3.14 -30.75 -7.53
N LEU A 305 -2.75 -29.57 -7.06
CA LEU A 305 -2.22 -29.36 -5.72
C LEU A 305 -3.31 -29.16 -4.66
N LEU A 306 -4.30 -28.29 -4.95
CA LEU A 306 -5.30 -27.88 -3.96
C LEU A 306 -6.14 -29.04 -3.39
N PRO A 307 -6.58 -30.05 -4.16
CA PRO A 307 -7.31 -31.19 -3.60
C PRO A 307 -6.46 -32.02 -2.61
N VAL A 308 -5.15 -32.11 -2.86
CA VAL A 308 -4.24 -32.84 -1.96
C VAL A 308 -4.08 -32.09 -0.65
N MET A 309 -3.85 -30.79 -0.72
CA MET A 309 -3.78 -29.92 0.47
C MET A 309 -5.08 -29.97 1.27
N LYS A 310 -6.23 -29.81 0.58
CA LYS A 310 -7.54 -29.86 1.24
C LYS A 310 -7.77 -31.19 1.96
N LYS A 311 -7.41 -32.30 1.34
CA LYS A 311 -7.54 -33.62 1.97
C LYS A 311 -6.72 -33.74 3.25
N MET A 312 -5.55 -33.12 3.29
CA MET A 312 -4.71 -33.11 4.52
C MET A 312 -5.31 -32.20 5.59
N MET A 313 -5.80 -31.03 5.21
CA MET A 313 -6.45 -30.09 6.14
C MET A 313 -7.77 -30.63 6.72
N ASP A 314 -8.51 -31.47 5.97
CA ASP A 314 -9.76 -32.10 6.42
C ASP A 314 -9.49 -33.27 7.42
N THR A 315 -8.22 -33.65 7.67
CA THR A 315 -7.84 -34.74 8.60
C THR A 315 -7.37 -34.23 9.96
N ASP A 316 -7.18 -32.93 10.12
CA ASP A 316 -6.88 -32.25 11.39
C ASP A 316 -8.18 -31.67 11.98
#